data_bb5169a21df401ee6dbcc08fd42be5bb
#
_entry.id   bb5169a21df401ee6dbcc08fd42be5bb
#
_cell.length_a   1.000
_cell.length_b   1.000
_cell.length_c   1.000
_cell.angle_alpha   90.00
_cell.angle_beta   90.00
_cell.angle_gamma   90.00
#
_symmetry.space_group_name_H-M   'P 1'
#
loop_
_entity.id
_entity.type
_entity.pdbx_description
1 polymer ?
#
loop_
_entity_poly.entity_id
_entity_poly.type
_entity_poly.pdbx_seq_one_letter_code
_entity_poly.pdbx_strand_id
1 'polypeptide(L)'
;MARDMGPVLKKCRSLGVDPSYLGIDKKSNRSSARAGKKVSEYGLQLREKQKAKFIYGVLEKPFRNNFEKAKKLKFGTTGENLMIILETRLDNVVFRLGFARTRTEARQIVDHKHILVNGKVVNIPSYSVKAGDVITVSEKARSKASQRFKDVVAVTEGRTVPGWLESDKENLTGTVKEYPSRDQIDVPVNEVLIVELYSK
;
A
#
# COMPACT_ATOMS: atom_id res chain seq x y z
N MET A 1 -8.98 -7.35 13.55
CA MET A 1 -7.55 -7.26 13.16
C MET A 1 -6.94 -5.99 13.72
N ALA A 2 -5.75 -6.05 14.33
CA ALA A 2 -5.10 -4.86 14.91
C ALA A 2 -4.72 -3.86 13.80
N ARG A 3 -5.03 -2.58 13.99
CA ARG A 3 -4.74 -1.47 13.07
C ARG A 3 -4.14 -0.30 13.83
N ASP A 4 -3.36 0.51 13.14
CA ASP A 4 -2.93 1.80 13.66
C ASP A 4 -4.08 2.81 13.51
N MET A 5 -4.65 3.22 14.64
CA MET A 5 -5.77 4.17 14.73
C MET A 5 -5.32 5.59 15.09
N GLY A 6 -4.02 5.84 15.08
CA GLY A 6 -3.47 7.15 15.43
C GLY A 6 -3.79 8.25 14.42
N PRO A 7 -3.60 9.52 14.78
CA PRO A 7 -3.94 10.67 13.94
C PRO A 7 -3.04 10.73 12.69
N VAL A 8 -3.64 10.48 11.53
CA VAL A 8 -2.94 10.31 10.24
C VAL A 8 -2.12 11.55 9.87
N LEU A 9 -2.74 12.75 9.86
CA LEU A 9 -2.04 13.98 9.47
C LEU A 9 -0.88 14.35 10.41
N LYS A 10 -0.95 13.98 11.70
CA LYS A 10 0.16 14.16 12.64
C LYS A 10 1.34 13.25 12.25
N LYS A 11 1.06 12.00 11.89
CA LYS A 11 2.08 11.05 11.43
C LYS A 11 2.67 11.45 10.09
N CYS A 12 1.85 11.87 9.12
CA CYS A 12 2.33 12.40 7.85
C CYS A 12 3.38 13.50 8.07
N ARG A 13 3.08 14.50 8.92
CA ARG A 13 4.01 15.59 9.24
C ARG A 13 5.28 15.10 9.94
N SER A 14 5.16 14.17 10.89
CA SER A 14 6.32 13.67 11.65
C SER A 14 7.27 12.83 10.78
N LEU A 15 6.73 12.13 9.78
CA LEU A 15 7.48 11.28 8.87
C LEU A 15 7.89 11.98 7.58
N GLY A 16 7.36 13.17 7.29
CA GLY A 16 7.59 13.88 6.05
C GLY A 16 6.96 13.19 4.84
N VAL A 17 5.76 12.60 5.02
CA VAL A 17 5.00 11.93 3.96
C VAL A 17 3.82 12.81 3.56
N ASP A 18 3.63 13.02 2.26
CA ASP A 18 2.44 13.69 1.78
C ASP A 18 1.20 12.79 1.99
N PRO A 19 0.07 13.32 2.52
CA PRO A 19 -1.15 12.55 2.71
C PRO A 19 -1.72 11.92 1.44
N SER A 20 -1.41 12.45 0.26
CA SER A 20 -1.83 11.93 -1.04
C SER A 20 -1.41 10.47 -1.25
N TYR A 21 -0.22 10.05 -0.77
CA TYR A 21 0.22 8.66 -0.81
C TYR A 21 -0.68 7.68 -0.05
N LEU A 22 -1.49 8.20 0.87
CA LEU A 22 -2.49 7.43 1.63
C LEU A 22 -3.89 7.52 1.03
N GLY A 23 -4.07 8.29 -0.05
CA GLY A 23 -5.35 8.59 -0.65
C GLY A 23 -6.18 9.60 0.16
N ILE A 24 -5.51 10.55 0.82
CA ILE A 24 -6.13 11.58 1.65
C ILE A 24 -5.78 12.95 1.07
N ASP A 25 -6.79 13.69 0.61
CA ASP A 25 -6.61 15.00 -0.01
C ASP A 25 -6.45 16.14 1.01
N LYS A 26 -6.82 15.87 2.28
CA LYS A 26 -6.75 16.85 3.35
C LYS A 26 -5.31 17.14 3.74
N LYS A 27 -4.90 18.39 3.56
CA LYS A 27 -3.60 18.90 4.01
C LYS A 27 -3.68 19.48 5.42
N SER A 28 -2.56 19.45 6.13
CA SER A 28 -2.45 20.05 7.45
C SER A 28 -1.96 21.49 7.34
N ASN A 29 -2.67 22.43 7.97
CA ASN A 29 -2.24 23.84 8.05
C ASN A 29 -1.08 24.08 9.04
N ARG A 30 -0.67 23.04 9.79
CA ARG A 30 0.45 23.13 10.72
C ARG A 30 1.74 22.76 10.03
N SER A 31 2.78 23.57 10.18
CA SER A 31 4.12 23.25 9.70
C SER A 31 4.65 21.95 10.33
N SER A 32 5.57 21.30 9.66
CA SER A 32 6.33 20.19 10.21
C SER A 32 7.13 20.73 11.41
N ALA A 33 6.74 20.31 12.61
CA ALA A 33 7.37 20.79 13.82
C ALA A 33 8.79 20.25 13.95
N ARG A 34 9.71 21.14 14.42
CA ARG A 34 11.09 20.86 14.82
C ARG A 34 12.12 20.87 13.67
N ALA A 35 12.16 21.97 12.93
CA ALA A 35 13.36 22.39 12.25
C ALA A 35 14.48 22.61 13.31
N GLY A 36 15.65 22.03 13.08
CA GLY A 36 16.85 22.34 13.89
C GLY A 36 17.41 21.21 14.76
N LYS A 37 16.71 20.12 15.00
CA LYS A 37 17.31 18.98 15.71
C LYS A 37 18.06 18.07 14.74
N LYS A 38 19.39 17.96 14.91
CA LYS A 38 20.21 16.98 14.16
C LYS A 38 19.68 15.58 14.40
N VAL A 39 19.30 14.88 13.34
CA VAL A 39 18.80 13.50 13.42
C VAL A 39 20.00 12.58 13.34
N SER A 40 20.12 11.62 14.27
CA SER A 40 21.16 10.60 14.22
C SER A 40 20.92 9.65 13.04
N GLU A 41 21.97 8.97 12.60
CA GLU A 41 21.87 7.95 11.53
C GLU A 41 20.83 6.88 11.86
N TYR A 42 20.86 6.33 13.07
CA TYR A 42 19.81 5.43 13.54
C TYR A 42 18.41 6.03 13.43
N GLY A 43 18.27 7.30 13.77
CA GLY A 43 17.00 8.02 13.67
C GLY A 43 16.49 8.13 12.22
N LEU A 44 17.40 8.30 11.24
CA LEU A 44 17.08 8.31 9.82
C LEU A 44 16.60 6.92 9.35
N GLN A 45 17.35 5.88 9.68
CA GLN A 45 17.01 4.50 9.36
C GLN A 45 15.66 4.09 9.97
N LEU A 46 15.43 4.44 11.24
CA LEU A 46 14.15 4.19 11.91
C LEU A 46 13.00 4.94 11.24
N ARG A 47 13.22 6.19 10.84
CA ARG A 47 12.21 7.03 10.16
C ARG A 47 11.78 6.41 8.83
N GLU A 48 12.70 5.94 8.02
CA GLU A 48 12.40 5.30 6.73
C GLU A 48 11.58 4.01 6.92
N LYS A 49 11.94 3.19 7.90
CA LYS A 49 11.14 2.01 8.26
C LYS A 49 9.72 2.41 8.68
N GLN A 50 9.57 3.40 9.57
CA GLN A 50 8.25 3.86 10.01
C GLN A 50 7.44 4.47 8.86
N LYS A 51 8.11 5.16 7.91
CA LYS A 51 7.48 5.70 6.71
C LYS A 51 6.88 4.59 5.85
N ALA A 52 7.65 3.54 5.52
CA ALA A 52 7.17 2.39 4.78
C ALA A 52 5.99 1.69 5.48
N LYS A 53 6.14 1.39 6.77
CA LYS A 53 5.07 0.78 7.58
C LYS A 53 3.78 1.59 7.55
N PHE A 54 3.89 2.91 7.66
CA PHE A 54 2.75 3.82 7.72
C PHE A 54 2.03 3.89 6.38
N ILE A 55 2.77 4.01 5.28
CA ILE A 55 2.20 4.10 3.93
C ILE A 55 1.42 2.82 3.59
N TYR A 56 2.00 1.64 3.85
CA TYR A 56 1.34 0.35 3.56
C TYR A 56 0.39 -0.13 4.66
N GLY A 57 0.27 0.59 5.77
CA GLY A 57 -0.60 0.22 6.89
C GLY A 57 -0.21 -1.10 7.55
N VAL A 58 1.08 -1.45 7.56
CA VAL A 58 1.60 -2.72 8.09
C VAL A 58 2.16 -2.51 9.50
N LEU A 59 1.81 -3.41 10.45
CA LEU A 59 2.36 -3.39 11.81
C LEU A 59 3.78 -3.96 11.87
N GLU A 60 4.50 -3.75 12.98
CA GLU A 60 5.92 -4.11 13.13
C GLU A 60 6.19 -5.59 12.85
N LYS A 61 5.48 -6.50 13.52
CA LYS A 61 5.68 -7.94 13.36
C LYS A 61 5.47 -8.43 11.91
N PRO A 62 4.34 -8.11 11.24
CA PRO A 62 4.17 -8.45 9.82
C PRO A 62 5.20 -7.80 8.90
N PHE A 63 5.64 -6.57 9.20
CA PHE A 63 6.67 -5.90 8.41
C PHE A 63 8.02 -6.64 8.51
N ARG A 64 8.44 -7.00 9.72
CA ARG A 64 9.63 -7.80 9.96
C ARG A 64 9.55 -9.15 9.25
N ASN A 65 8.40 -9.82 9.31
CA ASN A 65 8.18 -11.07 8.58
C ASN A 65 8.32 -10.91 7.06
N ASN A 66 7.85 -9.78 6.51
CA ASN A 66 8.03 -9.48 5.09
C ASN A 66 9.50 -9.21 4.76
N PHE A 67 10.25 -8.54 5.64
CA PHE A 67 11.68 -8.33 5.48
C PHE A 67 12.45 -9.66 5.48
N GLU A 68 12.15 -10.58 6.39
CA GLU A 68 12.76 -11.92 6.42
C GLU A 68 12.43 -12.74 5.15
N LYS A 69 11.23 -12.57 4.59
CA LYS A 69 10.88 -13.17 3.30
C LYS A 69 11.69 -12.54 2.17
N ALA A 70 11.82 -11.21 2.15
CA ALA A 70 12.58 -10.49 1.14
C ALA A 70 14.05 -10.91 1.12
N LYS A 71 14.65 -11.11 2.31
CA LYS A 71 16.03 -11.59 2.48
C LYS A 71 16.27 -12.98 1.87
N LYS A 72 15.22 -13.82 1.86
CA LYS A 72 15.31 -15.21 1.30
C LYS A 72 15.17 -15.25 -0.22
N LEU A 73 14.66 -14.22 -0.84
CA LEU A 73 14.55 -14.16 -2.30
C LEU A 73 15.93 -13.94 -2.92
N LYS A 74 16.22 -14.72 -3.96
CA LYS A 74 17.52 -14.69 -4.65
C LYS A 74 17.61 -13.66 -5.78
N PHE A 75 16.54 -12.92 -6.02
CA PHE A 75 16.47 -11.92 -7.10
C PHE A 75 16.63 -10.51 -6.52
N GLY A 76 17.39 -9.67 -7.19
CA GLY A 76 17.57 -8.26 -6.83
C GLY A 76 18.14 -8.04 -5.42
N THR A 77 18.01 -6.84 -4.94
CA THR A 77 18.42 -6.47 -3.58
C THR A 77 17.31 -6.79 -2.56
N THR A 78 17.69 -7.01 -1.30
CA THR A 78 16.72 -7.24 -0.21
C THR A 78 15.72 -6.08 -0.08
N GLY A 79 16.17 -4.85 -0.32
CA GLY A 79 15.33 -3.65 -0.29
C GLY A 79 14.27 -3.66 -1.38
N GLU A 80 14.67 -3.89 -2.63
CA GLU A 80 13.75 -4.02 -3.77
C GLU A 80 12.74 -5.14 -3.54
N ASN A 81 13.20 -6.31 -3.12
CA ASN A 81 12.33 -7.45 -2.82
C ASN A 81 11.31 -7.11 -1.73
N LEU A 82 11.70 -6.36 -0.69
CA LEU A 82 10.78 -5.88 0.33
C LEU A 82 9.70 -4.97 -0.27
N MET A 83 10.08 -4.05 -1.14
CA MET A 83 9.13 -3.14 -1.79
C MET A 83 8.17 -3.91 -2.70
N ILE A 84 8.66 -4.88 -3.48
CA ILE A 84 7.82 -5.76 -4.31
C ILE A 84 6.82 -6.54 -3.44
N ILE A 85 7.25 -7.13 -2.33
CA ILE A 85 6.36 -7.86 -1.41
C ILE A 85 5.28 -6.94 -0.83
N LEU A 86 5.61 -5.69 -0.52
CA LEU A 86 4.65 -4.72 0.01
C LEU A 86 3.68 -4.24 -1.07
N GLU A 87 4.13 -4.05 -2.30
CA GLU A 87 3.28 -3.63 -3.42
C GLU A 87 2.35 -4.74 -3.89
N THR A 88 2.79 -5.99 -3.93
CA THR A 88 1.99 -7.14 -4.37
C THR A 88 0.96 -7.63 -3.36
N ARG A 89 0.80 -6.97 -2.22
CA ARG A 89 -0.27 -7.28 -1.27
C ARG A 89 -1.64 -6.94 -1.86
N LEU A 90 -2.62 -7.81 -1.68
CA LEU A 90 -3.96 -7.62 -2.23
C LEU A 90 -4.63 -6.32 -1.76
N ASP A 91 -4.47 -5.94 -0.48
CA ASP A 91 -4.99 -4.67 0.04
C ASP A 91 -4.38 -3.45 -0.68
N ASN A 92 -3.09 -3.50 -1.00
CA ASN A 92 -2.42 -2.44 -1.74
C ASN A 92 -2.82 -2.44 -3.22
N VAL A 93 -2.93 -3.61 -3.85
CA VAL A 93 -3.33 -3.73 -5.27
C VAL A 93 -4.75 -3.20 -5.48
N VAL A 94 -5.70 -3.54 -4.60
CA VAL A 94 -7.06 -2.99 -4.62
C VAL A 94 -7.07 -1.46 -4.52
N PHE A 95 -6.17 -0.89 -3.71
CA PHE A 95 -6.00 0.56 -3.63
C PHE A 95 -5.39 1.15 -4.91
N ARG A 96 -4.37 0.50 -5.49
CA ARG A 96 -3.70 0.95 -6.74
C ARG A 96 -4.62 0.89 -7.95
N LEU A 97 -5.49 -0.12 -8.02
CA LEU A 97 -6.53 -0.25 -9.06
C LEU A 97 -7.63 0.83 -8.97
N GLY A 98 -7.69 1.57 -7.86
CA GLY A 98 -8.70 2.60 -7.66
C GLY A 98 -10.02 2.09 -7.10
N PHE A 99 -10.12 0.85 -6.64
CA PHE A 99 -11.35 0.27 -6.05
C PHE A 99 -11.56 0.69 -4.59
N ALA A 100 -10.64 1.47 -4.03
CA ALA A 100 -10.73 2.07 -2.71
C ALA A 100 -10.05 3.44 -2.68
N ARG A 101 -10.57 4.37 -1.87
CA ARG A 101 -9.97 5.70 -1.67
C ARG A 101 -8.65 5.61 -0.92
N THR A 102 -8.61 4.77 0.11
CA THR A 102 -7.45 4.59 0.98
C THR A 102 -7.07 3.11 1.12
N ARG A 103 -5.82 2.82 1.50
CA ARG A 103 -5.39 1.44 1.80
C ARG A 103 -6.15 0.82 2.97
N THR A 104 -6.60 1.64 3.93
CA THR A 104 -7.44 1.17 5.05
C THR A 104 -8.81 0.70 4.57
N GLU A 105 -9.42 1.43 3.64
CA GLU A 105 -10.67 1.06 3.00
C GLU A 105 -10.50 -0.19 2.13
N ALA A 106 -9.44 -0.26 1.31
CA ALA A 106 -9.09 -1.43 0.52
C ALA A 106 -9.00 -2.69 1.38
N ARG A 107 -8.30 -2.58 2.51
CA ARG A 107 -8.19 -3.68 3.48
C ARG A 107 -9.55 -4.12 4.01
N GLN A 108 -10.45 -3.19 4.32
CA GLN A 108 -11.79 -3.51 4.79
C GLN A 108 -12.62 -4.20 3.70
N ILE A 109 -12.51 -3.76 2.46
CA ILE A 109 -13.19 -4.37 1.30
C ILE A 109 -12.75 -5.82 1.12
N VAL A 110 -11.45 -6.12 1.25
CA VAL A 110 -10.91 -7.48 1.20
C VAL A 110 -11.39 -8.32 2.39
N ASP A 111 -11.27 -7.81 3.63
CA ASP A 111 -11.71 -8.50 4.86
C ASP A 111 -13.20 -8.89 4.79
N HIS A 112 -14.03 -8.05 4.16
CA HIS A 112 -15.47 -8.27 4.00
C HIS A 112 -15.82 -9.17 2.80
N LYS A 113 -14.84 -9.83 2.17
CA LYS A 113 -15.05 -10.79 1.08
C LYS A 113 -15.68 -10.18 -0.18
N HIS A 114 -15.39 -8.91 -0.46
CA HIS A 114 -15.87 -8.24 -1.66
C HIS A 114 -14.95 -8.42 -2.86
N ILE A 115 -13.79 -9.00 -2.70
CA ILE A 115 -12.78 -9.19 -3.76
C ILE A 115 -12.66 -10.66 -4.14
N LEU A 116 -12.59 -10.88 -5.44
CA LEU A 116 -12.28 -12.15 -6.07
C LEU A 116 -10.88 -12.07 -6.71
N VAL A 117 -10.12 -13.12 -6.60
CA VAL A 117 -8.88 -13.33 -7.36
C VAL A 117 -9.08 -14.59 -8.20
N ASN A 118 -8.97 -14.45 -9.51
CA ASN A 118 -9.24 -15.55 -10.47
C ASN A 118 -10.58 -16.25 -10.20
N GLY A 119 -11.64 -15.47 -9.95
CA GLY A 119 -12.99 -15.95 -9.69
C GLY A 119 -13.22 -16.52 -8.28
N LYS A 120 -12.19 -16.59 -7.42
CA LYS A 120 -12.30 -17.13 -6.05
C LYS A 120 -12.29 -15.99 -5.03
N VAL A 121 -13.18 -16.06 -4.04
CA VAL A 121 -13.25 -15.08 -2.94
C VAL A 121 -11.99 -15.18 -2.08
N VAL A 122 -11.30 -14.05 -1.92
CA VAL A 122 -10.14 -13.92 -1.04
C VAL A 122 -10.42 -12.87 0.02
N ASN A 123 -10.30 -13.24 1.30
CA ASN A 123 -10.52 -12.38 2.45
C ASN A 123 -9.25 -12.11 3.28
N ILE A 124 -8.09 -12.33 2.67
CA ILE A 124 -6.78 -12.13 3.32
C ILE A 124 -6.10 -10.91 2.70
N PRO A 125 -6.05 -9.74 3.39
CA PRO A 125 -5.44 -8.53 2.85
C PRO A 125 -3.96 -8.66 2.52
N SER A 126 -3.26 -9.56 3.22
CA SER A 126 -1.84 -9.85 3.00
C SER A 126 -1.60 -10.93 1.94
N TYR A 127 -2.64 -11.35 1.22
CA TYR A 127 -2.48 -12.26 0.08
C TYR A 127 -1.54 -11.62 -0.96
N SER A 128 -0.55 -12.35 -1.40
CA SER A 128 0.41 -11.89 -2.42
C SER A 128 -0.11 -12.27 -3.79
N VAL A 129 -0.45 -11.28 -4.60
CA VAL A 129 -0.89 -11.49 -5.99
C VAL A 129 0.31 -11.82 -6.88
N LYS A 130 0.04 -12.54 -7.96
CA LYS A 130 1.03 -12.96 -8.96
C LYS A 130 0.75 -12.27 -10.29
N ALA A 131 1.78 -12.23 -11.14
CA ALA A 131 1.59 -11.82 -12.53
C ALA A 131 0.58 -12.77 -13.21
N GLY A 132 -0.36 -12.20 -13.97
CA GLY A 132 -1.48 -12.89 -14.59
C GLY A 132 -2.73 -13.01 -13.71
N ASP A 133 -2.70 -12.65 -12.42
CA ASP A 133 -3.90 -12.68 -11.58
C ASP A 133 -4.90 -11.60 -12.02
N VAL A 134 -6.17 -12.01 -12.08
CA VAL A 134 -7.32 -11.13 -12.35
C VAL A 134 -8.05 -10.87 -11.05
N ILE A 135 -8.18 -9.59 -10.70
CA ILE A 135 -8.80 -9.12 -9.47
C ILE A 135 -10.12 -8.45 -9.81
N THR A 136 -11.23 -8.94 -9.26
CA THR A 136 -12.57 -8.40 -9.53
C THR A 136 -13.32 -8.11 -8.25
N VAL A 137 -14.23 -7.14 -8.30
CA VAL A 137 -15.21 -6.93 -7.23
C VAL A 137 -16.37 -7.91 -7.42
N SER A 138 -16.75 -8.63 -6.37
CA SER A 138 -17.81 -9.64 -6.43
C SER A 138 -19.16 -9.03 -6.84
N GLU A 139 -19.97 -9.75 -7.61
CA GLU A 139 -21.30 -9.29 -8.05
C GLU A 139 -22.22 -8.95 -6.86
N LYS A 140 -22.15 -9.74 -5.78
CA LYS A 140 -22.87 -9.46 -4.54
C LYS A 140 -22.48 -8.11 -3.92
N ALA A 141 -21.22 -7.72 -4.02
CA ALA A 141 -20.74 -6.42 -3.57
C ALA A 141 -21.15 -5.31 -4.55
N ARG A 142 -21.10 -5.57 -5.86
CA ARG A 142 -21.55 -4.63 -6.89
C ARG A 142 -23.03 -4.28 -6.70
N SER A 143 -23.92 -5.27 -6.49
CA SER A 143 -25.36 -5.05 -6.34
C SER A 143 -25.71 -4.35 -5.01
N LYS A 144 -25.11 -4.77 -3.91
CA LYS A 144 -25.43 -4.22 -2.56
C LYS A 144 -24.75 -2.88 -2.26
N ALA A 145 -23.60 -2.61 -2.83
CA ALA A 145 -22.81 -1.42 -2.59
C ALA A 145 -22.50 -0.65 -3.89
N SER A 146 -23.37 -0.77 -4.90
CA SER A 146 -23.16 -0.17 -6.24
C SER A 146 -22.88 1.33 -6.16
N GLN A 147 -23.64 2.07 -5.35
CA GLN A 147 -23.43 3.52 -5.20
C GLN A 147 -22.05 3.81 -4.58
N ARG A 148 -21.65 3.07 -3.54
CA ARG A 148 -20.34 3.25 -2.91
C ARG A 148 -19.20 3.04 -3.91
N PHE A 149 -19.25 1.99 -4.73
CA PHE A 149 -18.19 1.75 -5.71
C PHE A 149 -18.19 2.82 -6.82
N LYS A 150 -19.36 3.30 -7.25
CA LYS A 150 -19.46 4.43 -8.18
C LYS A 150 -18.82 5.69 -7.59
N ASP A 151 -19.13 6.02 -6.35
CA ASP A 151 -18.56 7.18 -5.64
C ASP A 151 -17.05 7.04 -5.47
N VAL A 152 -16.57 5.82 -5.19
CA VAL A 152 -15.12 5.55 -5.07
C VAL A 152 -14.44 5.72 -6.42
N VAL A 153 -14.99 5.16 -7.50
CA VAL A 153 -14.44 5.29 -8.85
C VAL A 153 -14.37 6.74 -9.27
N ALA A 154 -15.44 7.53 -9.06
CA ALA A 154 -15.47 8.96 -9.36
C ALA A 154 -14.35 9.73 -8.63
N VAL A 155 -14.12 9.45 -7.34
CA VAL A 155 -13.05 10.09 -6.55
C VAL A 155 -11.67 9.62 -6.98
N THR A 156 -11.53 8.39 -7.46
CA THR A 156 -10.23 7.80 -7.86
C THR A 156 -9.95 7.88 -9.36
N GLU A 157 -10.82 8.53 -10.13
CA GLU A 157 -10.69 8.62 -11.60
C GLU A 157 -9.36 9.25 -12.03
N GLY A 158 -8.96 10.33 -11.36
CA GLY A 158 -7.68 11.02 -11.61
C GLY A 158 -6.43 10.32 -11.07
N ARG A 159 -6.58 9.16 -10.41
CA ARG A 159 -5.43 8.45 -9.87
C ARG A 159 -4.73 7.65 -10.98
N THR A 160 -3.43 7.88 -11.11
CA THR A 160 -2.58 7.11 -12.03
C THR A 160 -2.46 5.67 -11.55
N VAL A 161 -2.81 4.73 -12.43
CA VAL A 161 -2.58 3.30 -12.20
C VAL A 161 -1.14 2.98 -12.64
N PRO A 162 -0.34 2.31 -11.81
CA PRO A 162 1.03 1.93 -12.17
C PRO A 162 1.06 1.00 -13.39
N GLY A 163 2.10 1.09 -14.21
CA GLY A 163 2.20 0.35 -15.48
C GLY A 163 2.18 -1.18 -15.37
N TRP A 164 2.53 -1.72 -14.20
CA TRP A 164 2.47 -3.16 -13.91
C TRP A 164 1.05 -3.68 -13.62
N LEU A 165 0.07 -2.75 -13.50
CA LEU A 165 -1.36 -3.06 -13.33
C LEU A 165 -2.16 -2.54 -14.53
N GLU A 166 -3.24 -3.20 -14.83
CA GLU A 166 -4.29 -2.74 -15.74
C GLU A 166 -5.61 -2.68 -14.98
N SER A 167 -6.34 -1.59 -15.13
CA SER A 167 -7.59 -1.37 -14.40
C SER A 167 -8.71 -1.02 -15.38
N ASP A 168 -9.75 -1.83 -15.37
CA ASP A 168 -11.05 -1.51 -15.94
C ASP A 168 -11.97 -1.06 -14.79
N LYS A 169 -12.12 0.27 -14.69
CA LYS A 169 -12.90 0.89 -13.61
C LYS A 169 -14.40 0.72 -13.83
N GLU A 170 -14.86 0.56 -15.07
CA GLU A 170 -16.28 0.37 -15.38
C GLU A 170 -16.74 -1.00 -14.91
N ASN A 171 -15.96 -2.04 -15.22
CA ASN A 171 -16.25 -3.41 -14.83
C ASN A 171 -15.71 -3.77 -13.43
N LEU A 172 -15.03 -2.84 -12.74
CA LEU A 172 -14.36 -3.07 -11.46
C LEU A 172 -13.46 -4.31 -11.49
N THR A 173 -12.69 -4.43 -12.57
CA THR A 173 -11.77 -5.52 -12.83
C THR A 173 -10.36 -4.96 -13.02
N GLY A 174 -9.37 -5.64 -12.50
CA GLY A 174 -7.97 -5.29 -12.70
C GLY A 174 -7.12 -6.52 -12.93
N THR A 175 -6.08 -6.39 -13.72
CA THR A 175 -5.15 -7.46 -14.05
C THR A 175 -3.74 -7.07 -13.63
N VAL A 176 -3.01 -8.00 -13.04
CA VAL A 176 -1.58 -7.86 -12.74
C VAL A 176 -0.80 -8.31 -13.96
N LYS A 177 -0.17 -7.38 -14.69
CA LYS A 177 0.62 -7.70 -15.90
C LYS A 177 1.93 -8.38 -15.56
N GLU A 178 2.66 -7.76 -14.65
CA GLU A 178 4.01 -8.19 -14.23
C GLU A 178 4.26 -7.86 -12.76
N TYR A 179 5.39 -8.26 -12.22
CA TYR A 179 5.82 -7.78 -10.91
C TYR A 179 6.34 -6.34 -11.02
N PRO A 180 6.04 -5.46 -10.04
CA PRO A 180 6.51 -4.09 -10.08
C PRO A 180 8.03 -4.01 -10.01
N SER A 181 8.65 -3.23 -10.90
CA SER A 181 10.04 -2.81 -10.77
C SER A 181 10.15 -1.65 -9.77
N ARG A 182 11.36 -1.39 -9.26
CA ARG A 182 11.56 -0.28 -8.29
C ARG A 182 11.15 1.08 -8.87
N ASP A 183 11.40 1.30 -10.16
CA ASP A 183 11.08 2.55 -10.85
C ASP A 183 9.57 2.80 -11.00
N GLN A 184 8.79 1.73 -11.03
CA GLN A 184 7.32 1.80 -11.08
C GLN A 184 6.68 2.03 -9.71
N ILE A 185 7.48 2.01 -8.63
CA ILE A 185 7.01 2.22 -7.25
C ILE A 185 7.26 3.68 -6.86
N ASP A 186 6.22 4.48 -6.86
CA ASP A 186 6.22 5.93 -6.58
C ASP A 186 6.36 6.31 -5.10
N VAL A 187 6.52 5.32 -4.21
CA VAL A 187 6.56 5.55 -2.75
C VAL A 187 7.92 6.15 -2.35
N PRO A 188 7.93 7.31 -1.64
CA PRO A 188 9.13 8.04 -1.27
C PRO A 188 9.83 7.40 -0.05
N VAL A 189 10.33 6.19 -0.21
CA VAL A 189 11.03 5.41 0.83
C VAL A 189 12.40 5.02 0.33
N ASN A 190 13.42 5.20 1.19
CA ASN A 190 14.76 4.68 0.95
C ASN A 190 14.88 3.30 1.62
N GLU A 191 14.79 2.25 0.80
CA GLU A 191 14.86 0.86 1.24
C GLU A 191 16.23 0.45 1.76
N VAL A 192 17.31 1.09 1.30
CA VAL A 192 18.68 0.79 1.77
C VAL A 192 18.81 1.05 3.27
N LEU A 193 18.29 2.20 3.74
CA LEU A 193 18.29 2.55 5.17
C LEU A 193 17.48 1.56 6.02
N ILE A 194 16.43 0.94 5.44
CA ILE A 194 15.65 -0.10 6.13
C ILE A 194 16.48 -1.38 6.26
N VAL A 195 17.19 -1.76 5.19
CA VAL A 195 18.08 -2.93 5.22
C VAL A 195 19.19 -2.75 6.24
N GLU A 196 19.84 -1.59 6.25
CA GLU A 196 20.88 -1.26 7.24
C GLU A 196 20.37 -1.34 8.68
N LEU A 197 19.14 -0.85 8.94
CA LEU A 197 18.53 -0.93 10.27
C LEU A 197 18.34 -2.36 10.77
N TYR A 198 17.97 -3.27 9.89
CA TYR A 198 17.72 -4.68 10.24
C TYR A 198 18.99 -5.57 10.16
N SER A 199 20.09 -5.03 9.65
CA SER A 199 21.38 -5.73 9.56
C SER A 199 22.29 -5.50 10.80
N LYS A 200 21.86 -4.61 11.69
CA LYS A 200 22.55 -4.29 12.96
C LYS A 200 22.28 -5.30 14.05
#